data_0dffbcd2e1760689ae78382eefc4222e
#
_entry.id   0dffbcd2e1760689ae78382eefc4222e
#
_cell.length_a   1.000
_cell.length_b   1.000
_cell.length_c   1.000
_cell.angle_alpha   90.00
_cell.angle_beta   90.00
_cell.angle_gamma   90.00
#
_symmetry.space_group_name_H-M   'P 1'
#
loop_
_entity.id
_entity.type
_entity.pdbx_description
1 polymer ?
#
loop_
_entity_poly.entity_id
_entity_poly.type
_entity_poly.pdbx_seq_one_letter_code
_entity_poly.pdbx_strand_id
1 'polypeptide(L)'
;MDCVHAIKQRKSIRAFTKEVPPRQLILECLEAASWAPNPTSQQPWQFIVLSGNSLIKVSKIIKESYSEATGKRAPQLTENIENSRRFEQRKKENFSEMLGFLKEHNADMTSLGEGNFNFHRAPLAIIFATYPHKGQNYLKSTISAMQTFMLAATARGLGTCWANAVSVCQDAIKNELGLQDELILVDGISVGYPDLEAPINNVPRHRLPIEDVSIWLD
;
A
#
# COMPACT_ATOMS: atom_id res chain seq x y z
N MET A 1 6.58 -15.60 14.50
CA MET A 1 5.77 -14.46 15.01
C MET A 1 4.33 -14.89 14.99
N ASP A 2 3.58 -14.71 16.06
CA ASP A 2 2.13 -14.98 16.05
C ASP A 2 1.36 -13.91 15.27
N CYS A 3 0.10 -14.22 14.92
CA CYS A 3 -0.71 -13.36 14.05
C CYS A 3 -0.99 -11.97 14.67
N VAL A 4 -1.34 -11.92 15.96
CA VAL A 4 -1.64 -10.66 16.64
C VAL A 4 -0.41 -9.76 16.72
N HIS A 5 0.75 -10.36 16.95
CA HIS A 5 2.01 -9.64 16.96
C HIS A 5 2.33 -9.08 15.57
N ALA A 6 2.18 -9.86 14.51
CA ALA A 6 2.37 -9.38 13.13
C ALA A 6 1.44 -8.21 12.78
N ILE A 7 0.17 -8.26 13.19
CA ILE A 7 -0.80 -7.18 13.00
C ILE A 7 -0.33 -5.90 13.69
N LYS A 8 0.14 -5.99 14.94
CA LYS A 8 0.60 -4.83 15.72
C LYS A 8 1.94 -4.28 15.22
N GLN A 9 2.84 -5.13 14.77
CA GLN A 9 4.16 -4.74 14.26
C GLN A 9 4.09 -4.14 12.85
N ARG A 10 3.18 -4.63 11.99
CA ARG A 10 3.04 -4.10 10.65
C ARG A 10 2.89 -2.57 10.65
N LYS A 11 3.79 -1.89 9.97
CA LYS A 11 3.75 -0.44 9.74
C LYS A 11 4.10 -0.13 8.27
N SER A 12 3.81 1.07 7.80
CA SER A 12 4.26 1.53 6.49
C SER A 12 5.75 1.83 6.52
N ILE A 13 6.54 1.00 5.87
CA ILE A 13 7.98 1.16 5.72
C ILE A 13 8.26 2.02 4.50
N ARG A 14 8.96 3.13 4.68
CA ARG A 14 9.23 4.14 3.65
C ARG A 14 10.72 4.35 3.36
N ALA A 15 11.58 3.59 4.03
CA ALA A 15 12.99 3.48 3.74
C ALA A 15 13.40 2.02 3.82
N PHE A 16 14.12 1.55 2.81
CA PHE A 16 14.51 0.15 2.66
C PHE A 16 16.01 0.04 2.48
N THR A 17 16.58 -1.09 2.88
CA THR A 17 17.94 -1.45 2.51
C THR A 17 18.03 -1.75 1.01
N LYS A 18 19.26 -1.86 0.49
CA LYS A 18 19.49 -2.24 -0.92
C LYS A 18 19.37 -3.74 -1.16
N GLU A 19 19.27 -4.53 -0.11
CA GLU A 19 19.15 -5.97 -0.19
C GLU A 19 17.83 -6.38 -0.82
N VAL A 20 17.91 -7.22 -1.85
CA VAL A 20 16.74 -7.74 -2.55
C VAL A 20 16.28 -9.02 -1.85
N PRO A 21 15.04 -9.09 -1.35
CA PRO A 21 14.50 -10.32 -0.77
C PRO A 21 14.55 -11.48 -1.77
N PRO A 22 14.92 -12.69 -1.32
CA PRO A 22 14.91 -13.88 -2.18
C PRO A 22 13.53 -14.13 -2.79
N ARG A 23 13.50 -14.53 -4.06
CA ARG A 23 12.25 -14.85 -4.77
C ARG A 23 11.37 -15.83 -4.00
N GLN A 24 11.97 -16.85 -3.38
CA GLN A 24 11.24 -17.86 -2.60
C GLN A 24 10.48 -17.21 -1.43
N LEU A 25 11.07 -16.27 -0.72
CA LEU A 25 10.44 -15.55 0.38
C LEU A 25 9.21 -14.74 -0.08
N ILE A 26 9.30 -14.12 -1.25
CA ILE A 26 8.17 -13.41 -1.85
C ILE A 26 7.06 -14.39 -2.26
N LEU A 27 7.40 -15.52 -2.86
CA LEU A 27 6.42 -16.57 -3.22
C LEU A 27 5.67 -17.09 -1.99
N GLU A 28 6.35 -17.35 -0.88
CA GLU A 28 5.72 -17.75 0.38
C GLU A 28 4.74 -16.70 0.94
N CYS A 29 5.09 -15.40 0.80
CA CYS A 29 4.19 -14.33 1.19
C CYS A 29 2.97 -14.24 0.26
N LEU A 30 3.14 -14.45 -1.05
CA LEU A 30 2.05 -14.48 -2.02
C LEU A 30 1.16 -15.71 -1.85
N GLU A 31 1.74 -16.87 -1.53
CA GLU A 31 0.98 -18.05 -1.17
C GLU A 31 0.09 -17.79 0.06
N ALA A 32 0.65 -17.19 1.13
CA ALA A 32 -0.15 -16.78 2.29
C ALA A 32 -1.26 -15.79 1.90
N ALA A 33 -1.00 -14.84 0.99
CA ALA A 33 -1.99 -13.91 0.49
C ALA A 33 -3.15 -14.61 -0.25
N SER A 34 -2.88 -15.71 -0.93
CA SER A 34 -3.90 -16.49 -1.65
C SER A 34 -4.90 -17.21 -0.73
N TRP A 35 -4.64 -17.27 0.58
CA TRP A 35 -5.58 -17.75 1.59
C TRP A 35 -6.56 -16.68 2.08
N ALA A 36 -6.53 -15.49 1.52
CA ALA A 36 -7.49 -14.44 1.86
C ALA A 36 -8.93 -14.86 1.52
N PRO A 37 -9.93 -14.39 2.29
CA PRO A 37 -11.33 -14.71 2.04
C PRO A 37 -11.77 -14.16 0.68
N ASN A 38 -12.53 -15.00 -0.05
CA ASN A 38 -13.11 -14.64 -1.33
C ASN A 38 -14.37 -15.48 -1.61
N PRO A 39 -15.35 -14.97 -2.39
CA PRO A 39 -16.59 -15.69 -2.64
C PRO A 39 -16.30 -17.02 -3.36
N THR A 40 -16.83 -18.12 -2.82
CA THR A 40 -16.81 -19.45 -3.44
C THR A 40 -15.43 -19.89 -3.97
N SER A 41 -14.35 -19.46 -3.33
CA SER A 41 -12.96 -19.76 -3.70
C SER A 41 -12.60 -19.38 -5.15
N GLN A 42 -13.18 -18.31 -5.65
CA GLN A 42 -12.92 -17.84 -7.03
C GLN A 42 -11.51 -17.25 -7.23
N GLN A 43 -10.85 -16.82 -6.15
CA GLN A 43 -9.47 -16.32 -6.15
C GLN A 43 -9.21 -15.28 -7.26
N PRO A 44 -9.94 -14.15 -7.28
CA PRO A 44 -10.02 -13.24 -8.43
C PRO A 44 -8.81 -12.32 -8.58
N TRP A 45 -7.79 -12.50 -7.79
CA TRP A 45 -6.58 -11.68 -7.76
C TRP A 45 -5.54 -12.15 -8.77
N GLN A 46 -4.75 -11.17 -9.23
CA GLN A 46 -3.52 -11.40 -9.96
C GLN A 46 -2.40 -10.58 -9.31
N PHE A 47 -1.23 -11.17 -9.14
CA PHE A 47 -0.07 -10.55 -8.51
C PHE A 47 0.99 -10.28 -9.56
N ILE A 48 1.39 -9.01 -9.73
CA ILE A 48 2.40 -8.59 -10.69
C ILE A 48 3.61 -8.11 -9.90
N VAL A 49 4.67 -8.90 -9.89
CA VAL A 49 5.90 -8.60 -9.16
C VAL A 49 6.85 -7.80 -10.04
N LEU A 50 7.24 -6.63 -9.57
CA LEU A 50 8.14 -5.71 -10.25
C LEU A 50 9.50 -5.68 -9.54
N SER A 51 10.58 -5.77 -10.32
CA SER A 51 11.96 -5.61 -9.86
C SER A 51 12.84 -5.02 -10.96
N GLY A 52 14.00 -4.47 -10.60
CA GLY A 52 14.95 -3.96 -11.58
C GLY A 52 14.32 -3.01 -12.61
N ASN A 53 14.51 -3.29 -13.90
CA ASN A 53 14.04 -2.40 -14.96
C ASN A 53 12.53 -2.21 -15.02
N SER A 54 11.73 -3.23 -14.73
CA SER A 54 10.26 -3.11 -14.72
C SER A 54 9.79 -2.16 -13.63
N LEU A 55 10.39 -2.23 -12.44
CA LEU A 55 10.09 -1.32 -11.33
C LEU A 55 10.48 0.14 -11.66
N ILE A 56 11.65 0.33 -12.28
CA ILE A 56 12.12 1.66 -12.72
C ILE A 56 11.17 2.26 -13.75
N LYS A 57 10.78 1.50 -14.76
CA LYS A 57 9.84 1.95 -15.80
C LYS A 57 8.48 2.33 -15.24
N VAL A 58 7.89 1.49 -14.39
CA VAL A 58 6.60 1.77 -13.75
C VAL A 58 6.68 2.99 -12.86
N SER A 59 7.76 3.15 -12.08
CA SER A 59 7.97 4.34 -11.24
C SER A 59 8.03 5.63 -12.07
N LYS A 60 8.73 5.59 -13.21
CA LYS A 60 8.80 6.74 -14.13
C LYS A 60 7.42 7.09 -14.69
N ILE A 61 6.67 6.10 -15.16
CA ILE A 61 5.32 6.28 -15.71
C ILE A 61 4.36 6.85 -14.68
N ILE A 62 4.38 6.34 -13.44
CA ILE A 62 3.57 6.90 -12.36
C ILE A 62 3.90 8.38 -12.15
N LYS A 63 5.19 8.73 -12.06
CA LYS A 63 5.62 10.12 -11.83
C LYS A 63 5.15 11.05 -12.95
N GLU A 64 5.22 10.62 -14.21
CA GLU A 64 4.85 11.38 -15.39
C GLU A 64 3.33 11.53 -15.55
N SER A 65 2.56 10.48 -15.22
CA SER A 65 1.12 10.42 -15.48
C SER A 65 0.25 10.88 -14.31
N TYR A 66 0.77 10.96 -13.10
CA TYR A 66 -0.04 11.11 -11.88
C TYR A 66 -0.86 12.39 -11.86
N SER A 67 -0.27 13.51 -12.26
CA SER A 67 -0.95 14.81 -12.26
C SER A 67 -2.16 14.84 -13.20
N GLU A 68 -2.01 14.31 -14.40
CA GLU A 68 -3.09 14.20 -15.38
C GLU A 68 -4.17 13.20 -14.94
N ALA A 69 -3.75 12.06 -14.44
CA ALA A 69 -4.64 10.99 -13.97
C ALA A 69 -5.50 11.44 -12.78
N THR A 70 -4.94 12.20 -11.83
CA THR A 70 -5.70 12.77 -10.70
C THR A 70 -6.72 13.80 -11.14
N GLY A 71 -6.43 14.59 -12.15
CA GLY A 71 -7.36 15.56 -12.70
C GLY A 71 -8.62 14.93 -13.35
N LYS A 72 -8.54 13.67 -13.75
CA LYS A 72 -9.67 12.90 -14.32
C LYS A 72 -10.53 12.18 -13.26
N ARG A 73 -10.13 12.15 -11.99
CA ARG A 73 -10.92 11.55 -10.92
C ARG A 73 -12.15 12.40 -10.60
N ALA A 74 -13.31 11.73 -10.51
CA ALA A 74 -14.51 12.37 -10.02
C ALA A 74 -14.29 12.93 -8.60
N PRO A 75 -14.86 14.11 -8.27
CA PRO A 75 -14.80 14.64 -6.91
C PRO A 75 -15.33 13.62 -5.91
N GLN A 76 -14.61 13.40 -4.82
CA GLN A 76 -15.10 12.54 -3.76
C GLN A 76 -16.27 13.25 -3.04
N LEU A 77 -17.41 12.55 -2.91
CA LEU A 77 -18.66 13.05 -2.29
C LEU A 77 -18.56 13.31 -0.76
N THR A 78 -17.40 13.70 -0.25
CA THR A 78 -17.14 13.73 1.19
C THR A 78 -17.22 15.12 1.82
N GLU A 79 -17.57 16.18 1.07
CA GLU A 79 -17.39 17.56 1.54
C GLU A 79 -18.31 18.01 2.68
N ASN A 80 -19.41 17.32 2.98
CA ASN A 80 -20.42 17.82 3.93
C ASN A 80 -20.85 16.83 5.05
N ILE A 81 -20.13 15.75 5.29
CA ILE A 81 -20.43 14.81 6.37
C ILE A 81 -19.58 15.14 7.59
N GLU A 82 -20.17 15.30 8.78
CA GLU A 82 -19.48 15.58 10.04
C GLU A 82 -18.30 14.61 10.31
N ASN A 83 -18.48 13.33 9.99
CA ASN A 83 -17.42 12.34 10.09
C ASN A 83 -16.22 12.64 9.20
N SER A 84 -16.44 13.20 8.00
CA SER A 84 -15.35 13.59 7.08
C SER A 84 -14.49 14.70 7.69
N ARG A 85 -15.09 15.66 8.40
CA ARG A 85 -14.36 16.72 9.12
C ARG A 85 -13.48 16.13 10.23
N ARG A 86 -13.99 15.16 10.98
CA ARG A 86 -13.21 14.45 12.03
C ARG A 86 -12.04 13.66 11.43
N PHE A 87 -12.21 13.05 10.25
CA PHE A 87 -11.15 12.33 9.56
C PHE A 87 -10.07 13.27 9.02
N GLU A 88 -10.46 14.39 8.41
CA GLU A 88 -9.53 15.39 7.92
C GLU A 88 -8.76 16.08 9.07
N GLN A 89 -9.41 16.34 10.19
CA GLN A 89 -8.75 16.87 11.38
C GLN A 89 -7.68 15.90 11.91
N ARG A 90 -8.01 14.63 12.09
CA ARG A 90 -7.03 13.60 12.49
C ARG A 90 -5.89 13.46 11.51
N LYS A 91 -6.17 13.52 10.23
CA LYS A 91 -5.14 13.49 9.18
C LYS A 91 -4.16 14.65 9.35
N LYS A 92 -4.66 15.88 9.58
CA LYS A 92 -3.82 17.06 9.81
C LYS A 92 -2.95 16.92 11.05
N GLU A 93 -3.54 16.46 12.16
CA GLU A 93 -2.84 16.24 13.44
C GLU A 93 -1.72 15.21 13.30
N ASN A 94 -2.05 14.02 12.77
CA ASN A 94 -1.08 12.95 12.56
C ASN A 94 0.03 13.36 11.57
N PHE A 95 -0.30 14.14 10.53
CA PHE A 95 0.69 14.63 9.58
C PHE A 95 1.61 15.67 10.21
N SER A 96 1.07 16.58 11.02
CA SER A 96 1.84 17.60 11.74
C SER A 96 2.81 16.94 12.74
N GLU A 97 2.34 15.95 13.50
CA GLU A 97 3.19 15.16 14.42
C GLU A 97 4.32 14.43 13.69
N MET A 98 3.98 13.76 12.58
CA MET A 98 4.99 13.11 11.74
C MET A 98 6.05 14.09 11.27
N LEU A 99 5.64 15.27 10.78
CA LEU A 99 6.58 16.31 10.33
C LEU A 99 7.46 16.83 11.47
N GLY A 100 6.88 17.02 12.66
CA GLY A 100 7.62 17.41 13.86
C GLY A 100 8.69 16.38 14.20
N PHE A 101 8.30 15.10 14.30
CA PHE A 101 9.22 13.99 14.57
C PHE A 101 10.37 13.93 13.56
N LEU A 102 10.06 14.02 12.27
CA LEU A 102 11.09 13.94 11.22
C LEU A 102 12.06 15.12 11.25
N LYS A 103 11.60 16.33 11.57
CA LYS A 103 12.45 17.51 11.74
C LYS A 103 13.40 17.35 12.94
N GLU A 104 12.90 16.90 14.08
CA GLU A 104 13.69 16.63 15.28
C GLU A 104 14.82 15.62 15.03
N HIS A 105 14.59 14.66 14.14
CA HIS A 105 15.55 13.61 13.79
C HIS A 105 16.37 13.92 12.51
N ASN A 106 16.31 15.16 11.99
CA ASN A 106 17.00 15.59 10.75
C ASN A 106 16.76 14.63 9.56
N ALA A 107 15.54 14.10 9.43
CA ALA A 107 15.19 13.12 8.42
C ALA A 107 15.10 13.74 7.02
N ASP A 108 15.46 12.97 6.00
CA ASP A 108 15.18 13.31 4.60
C ASP A 108 13.67 13.29 4.33
N MET A 109 13.12 14.46 4.01
CA MET A 109 11.69 14.66 3.74
C MET A 109 11.28 14.30 2.31
N THR A 110 12.23 14.05 1.40
CA THR A 110 11.94 13.78 -0.02
C THR A 110 11.11 12.50 -0.20
N SER A 111 11.29 11.52 0.69
CA SER A 111 10.53 10.26 0.66
C SER A 111 9.02 10.45 0.90
N LEU A 112 8.60 11.53 1.57
CA LEU A 112 7.18 11.83 1.79
C LEU A 112 6.49 12.32 0.51
N GLY A 113 7.17 13.14 -0.30
CA GLY A 113 6.61 13.68 -1.53
C GLY A 113 6.66 12.69 -2.69
N GLU A 114 7.79 12.05 -2.89
CA GLU A 114 8.04 11.20 -4.06
C GLU A 114 7.82 9.71 -3.82
N GLY A 115 7.80 9.27 -2.56
CA GLY A 115 7.78 7.84 -2.21
C GLY A 115 6.62 7.06 -2.81
N ASN A 116 5.46 7.68 -2.93
CA ASN A 116 4.28 7.06 -3.52
C ASN A 116 4.42 6.81 -5.04
N PHE A 117 5.31 7.54 -5.73
CA PHE A 117 5.52 7.41 -7.17
C PHE A 117 6.64 6.43 -7.53
N ASN A 118 7.60 6.22 -6.61
CA ASN A 118 8.77 5.40 -6.83
C ASN A 118 8.85 4.20 -5.87
N PHE A 119 7.72 3.79 -5.32
CA PHE A 119 7.61 2.71 -4.34
C PHE A 119 8.59 2.86 -3.16
N HIS A 120 8.82 4.10 -2.72
CA HIS A 120 9.77 4.40 -1.63
C HIS A 120 11.19 3.87 -1.89
N ARG A 121 11.58 3.74 -3.16
CA ARG A 121 12.87 3.15 -3.59
C ARG A 121 13.11 1.73 -3.05
N ALA A 122 12.04 0.99 -2.76
CA ALA A 122 12.12 -0.41 -2.39
C ALA A 122 12.73 -1.25 -3.54
N PRO A 123 13.45 -2.34 -3.25
CA PRO A 123 14.03 -3.20 -4.27
C PRO A 123 12.99 -3.98 -5.08
N LEU A 124 11.79 -4.15 -4.53
CA LEU A 124 10.65 -4.83 -5.15
C LEU A 124 9.36 -4.03 -4.95
N ALA A 125 8.42 -4.18 -5.87
CA ALA A 125 7.03 -3.81 -5.67
C ALA A 125 6.11 -4.92 -6.21
N ILE A 126 4.92 -5.01 -5.66
CA ILE A 126 3.89 -5.94 -6.13
C ILE A 126 2.65 -5.12 -6.44
N ILE A 127 2.16 -5.22 -7.66
CA ILE A 127 0.85 -4.70 -8.03
C ILE A 127 -0.17 -5.82 -7.83
N PHE A 128 -1.24 -5.51 -7.10
CA PHE A 128 -2.38 -6.38 -6.93
C PHE A 128 -3.46 -5.95 -7.91
N ALA A 129 -3.91 -6.90 -8.70
CA ALA A 129 -4.87 -6.66 -9.75
C ALA A 129 -6.04 -7.64 -9.66
N THR A 130 -7.16 -7.29 -10.25
CA THR A 130 -8.38 -8.10 -10.30
C THR A 130 -9.13 -7.84 -11.62
N TYR A 131 -10.21 -8.60 -11.83
CA TYR A 131 -11.10 -8.40 -12.97
C TYR A 131 -12.40 -7.71 -12.54
N PRO A 132 -13.14 -7.08 -13.48
CA PRO A 132 -14.44 -6.49 -13.17
C PRO A 132 -15.43 -7.52 -12.64
N HIS A 133 -16.20 -7.15 -11.62
CA HIS A 133 -17.25 -7.98 -11.08
C HIS A 133 -18.38 -7.13 -10.49
N LYS A 134 -19.62 -7.54 -10.69
CA LYS A 134 -20.78 -6.87 -10.07
C LYS A 134 -20.66 -6.90 -8.54
N GLY A 135 -20.97 -5.78 -7.88
CA GLY A 135 -20.98 -5.67 -6.42
C GLY A 135 -19.62 -5.56 -5.76
N GLN A 136 -18.54 -5.30 -6.48
CA GLN A 136 -17.18 -5.06 -5.95
C GLN A 136 -16.56 -6.24 -5.16
N ASN A 137 -17.12 -7.45 -5.25
CA ASN A 137 -16.65 -8.58 -4.46
C ASN A 137 -15.19 -8.96 -4.79
N TYR A 138 -14.79 -8.87 -6.05
CA TYR A 138 -13.42 -9.15 -6.48
C TYR A 138 -12.44 -8.11 -5.95
N LEU A 139 -12.82 -6.84 -5.95
CA LEU A 139 -12.03 -5.77 -5.35
C LEU A 139 -11.80 -6.01 -3.85
N LYS A 140 -12.87 -6.32 -3.10
CA LYS A 140 -12.80 -6.61 -1.67
C LYS A 140 -11.89 -7.80 -1.37
N SER A 141 -12.01 -8.87 -2.16
CA SER A 141 -11.16 -10.06 -2.05
C SER A 141 -9.68 -9.73 -2.29
N THR A 142 -9.39 -8.93 -3.32
CA THR A 142 -8.02 -8.54 -3.65
C THR A 142 -7.43 -7.62 -2.57
N ILE A 143 -8.21 -6.69 -2.02
CA ILE A 143 -7.79 -5.87 -0.87
C ILE A 143 -7.50 -6.75 0.36
N SER A 144 -8.31 -7.79 0.61
CA SER A 144 -8.04 -8.76 1.68
C SER A 144 -6.72 -9.52 1.45
N ALA A 145 -6.44 -9.92 0.21
CA ALA A 145 -5.17 -10.55 -0.15
C ALA A 145 -3.98 -9.59 0.03
N MET A 146 -4.13 -8.31 -0.30
CA MET A 146 -3.11 -7.28 -0.05
C MET A 146 -2.77 -7.17 1.44
N GLN A 147 -3.78 -7.10 2.29
CA GLN A 147 -3.56 -7.04 3.75
C GLN A 147 -2.91 -8.32 4.26
N THR A 148 -3.36 -9.50 3.80
CA THR A 148 -2.78 -10.79 4.19
C THR A 148 -1.31 -10.88 3.77
N PHE A 149 -0.98 -10.42 2.55
CA PHE A 149 0.41 -10.32 2.08
C PHE A 149 1.27 -9.46 3.02
N MET A 150 0.79 -8.27 3.38
CA MET A 150 1.56 -7.35 4.25
C MET A 150 1.81 -7.96 5.64
N LEU A 151 0.88 -8.72 6.19
CA LEU A 151 1.05 -9.44 7.46
C LEU A 151 2.06 -10.58 7.32
N ALA A 152 1.95 -11.37 6.25
CA ALA A 152 2.89 -12.45 5.96
C ALA A 152 4.32 -11.94 5.75
N ALA A 153 4.48 -10.81 5.05
CA ALA A 153 5.76 -10.13 4.85
C ALA A 153 6.33 -9.64 6.19
N THR A 154 5.51 -8.98 7.02
CA THR A 154 5.93 -8.53 8.36
C THR A 154 6.38 -9.68 9.24
N ALA A 155 5.64 -10.79 9.26
CA ALA A 155 6.00 -11.98 10.03
C ALA A 155 7.35 -12.60 9.62
N ARG A 156 7.80 -12.32 8.39
CA ARG A 156 9.07 -12.78 7.80
C ARG A 156 10.18 -11.71 7.79
N GLY A 157 9.98 -10.61 8.53
CA GLY A 157 10.99 -9.53 8.64
C GLY A 157 11.04 -8.57 7.44
N LEU A 158 10.10 -8.67 6.51
CA LEU A 158 9.99 -7.74 5.40
C LEU A 158 9.16 -6.51 5.77
N GLY A 159 9.59 -5.36 5.25
CA GLY A 159 8.84 -4.11 5.29
C GLY A 159 7.95 -3.96 4.06
N THR A 160 6.81 -3.30 4.26
CA THR A 160 5.86 -3.00 3.18
C THR A 160 5.30 -1.59 3.31
N CYS A 161 4.95 -0.96 2.18
CA CYS A 161 4.16 0.26 2.15
C CYS A 161 3.15 0.21 1.01
N TRP A 162 1.91 0.55 1.33
CA TRP A 162 0.84 0.66 0.35
C TRP A 162 1.04 1.90 -0.54
N ALA A 163 0.96 1.73 -1.85
CA ALA A 163 1.19 2.75 -2.88
C ALA A 163 -0.06 2.90 -3.77
N ASN A 164 -0.92 3.87 -3.45
CA ASN A 164 -2.17 4.10 -4.16
C ASN A 164 -2.00 4.79 -5.52
N ALA A 165 -0.82 5.29 -5.85
CA ALA A 165 -0.55 5.89 -7.16
C ALA A 165 -0.72 4.88 -8.32
N VAL A 166 -0.62 3.59 -8.04
CA VAL A 166 -0.82 2.52 -9.02
C VAL A 166 -2.25 2.53 -9.58
N SER A 167 -3.27 2.56 -8.72
CA SER A 167 -4.67 2.60 -9.17
C SER A 167 -5.02 3.90 -9.89
N VAL A 168 -4.35 5.00 -9.55
CA VAL A 168 -4.53 6.30 -10.23
C VAL A 168 -3.98 6.27 -11.65
N CYS A 169 -2.80 5.65 -11.85
CA CYS A 169 -2.09 5.61 -13.13
C CYS A 169 -2.29 4.28 -13.88
N GLN A 170 -3.32 3.51 -13.56
CA GLN A 170 -3.49 2.14 -14.04
C GLN A 170 -3.41 1.99 -15.56
N ASP A 171 -3.99 2.91 -16.33
CA ASP A 171 -4.01 2.80 -17.78
C ASP A 171 -2.61 2.96 -18.38
N ALA A 172 -1.83 3.93 -17.89
CA ALA A 172 -0.45 4.12 -18.31
C ALA A 172 0.43 2.92 -17.93
N ILE A 173 0.23 2.35 -16.74
CA ILE A 173 0.96 1.16 -16.27
C ILE A 173 0.60 -0.07 -17.11
N LYS A 174 -0.70 -0.29 -17.40
CA LYS A 174 -1.15 -1.40 -18.25
C LYS A 174 -0.53 -1.33 -19.62
N ASN A 175 -0.51 -0.16 -20.24
CA ASN A 175 0.10 0.07 -21.54
C ASN A 175 1.60 -0.25 -21.55
N GLU A 176 2.37 0.23 -20.54
CA GLU A 176 3.80 -0.03 -20.44
C GLU A 176 4.13 -1.51 -20.23
N LEU A 177 3.32 -2.20 -19.44
CA LEU A 177 3.55 -3.60 -19.10
C LEU A 177 2.89 -4.59 -20.07
N GLY A 178 2.13 -4.11 -21.06
CA GLY A 178 1.38 -4.95 -21.99
C GLY A 178 0.32 -5.80 -21.31
N LEU A 179 -0.33 -5.28 -20.29
CA LEU A 179 -1.38 -5.98 -19.55
C LEU A 179 -2.73 -5.83 -20.26
N GLN A 180 -3.65 -6.76 -19.99
CA GLN A 180 -5.01 -6.76 -20.55
C GLN A 180 -5.78 -5.51 -20.09
N ASP A 181 -6.55 -4.91 -21.01
CA ASP A 181 -7.30 -3.68 -20.75
C ASP A 181 -8.36 -3.85 -19.66
N GLU A 182 -9.00 -5.01 -19.57
CA GLU A 182 -10.00 -5.34 -18.57
C GLU A 182 -9.45 -5.54 -17.17
N LEU A 183 -8.12 -5.72 -17.03
CA LEU A 183 -7.50 -5.88 -15.72
C LEU A 183 -7.57 -4.58 -14.94
N ILE A 184 -8.07 -4.64 -13.71
CA ILE A 184 -8.13 -3.53 -12.78
C ILE A 184 -6.93 -3.60 -11.85
N LEU A 185 -6.04 -2.60 -11.91
CA LEU A 185 -4.94 -2.49 -10.96
C LEU A 185 -5.49 -1.87 -9.67
N VAL A 186 -5.60 -2.69 -8.63
CA VAL A 186 -6.19 -2.27 -7.34
C VAL A 186 -5.28 -1.27 -6.66
N ASP A 187 -4.06 -1.68 -6.34
CA ASP A 187 -2.98 -0.81 -5.84
C ASP A 187 -1.64 -1.57 -5.85
N GLY A 188 -0.57 -0.86 -5.45
CA GLY A 188 0.77 -1.42 -5.31
C GLY A 188 1.23 -1.53 -3.86
N ILE A 189 2.19 -2.40 -3.62
CA ILE A 189 2.89 -2.54 -2.35
C ILE A 189 4.39 -2.52 -2.61
N SER A 190 5.11 -1.56 -1.97
CA SER A 190 6.57 -1.57 -1.87
C SER A 190 7.02 -2.71 -0.97
N VAL A 191 8.08 -3.42 -1.31
CA VAL A 191 8.55 -4.60 -0.54
C VAL A 191 10.08 -4.61 -0.47
N GLY A 192 10.62 -4.85 0.71
CA GLY A 192 12.06 -4.97 0.95
C GLY A 192 12.38 -5.16 2.43
N TYR A 193 13.65 -5.26 2.77
CA TYR A 193 14.07 -5.22 4.18
C TYR A 193 14.03 -3.77 4.68
N PRO A 194 13.39 -3.51 5.84
CA PRO A 194 13.30 -2.15 6.38
C PRO A 194 14.67 -1.63 6.81
N ASP A 195 14.96 -0.37 6.49
CA ASP A 195 16.03 0.36 7.13
C ASP A 195 15.54 0.79 8.53
N LEU A 196 16.00 0.11 9.57
CA LEU A 196 15.55 0.32 10.94
C LEU A 196 16.10 1.63 11.54
N GLU A 197 17.20 2.14 11.01
CA GLU A 197 17.82 3.40 11.48
C GLU A 197 17.15 4.63 10.85
N ALA A 198 16.39 4.46 9.76
CA ALA A 198 15.75 5.56 9.09
C ALA A 198 14.58 6.14 9.94
N PRO A 199 14.62 7.43 10.32
CA PRO A 199 13.60 8.04 11.17
C PRO A 199 12.18 7.91 10.61
N ILE A 200 12.02 7.95 9.29
CA ILE A 200 10.71 7.81 8.63
C ILE A 200 10.02 6.47 8.95
N ASN A 201 10.78 5.43 9.28
CA ASN A 201 10.26 4.13 9.67
C ASN A 201 9.91 4.05 11.16
N ASN A 202 10.28 5.05 11.95
CA ASN A 202 10.13 5.08 13.40
C ASN A 202 9.14 6.14 13.89
N VAL A 203 8.42 6.78 12.98
CA VAL A 203 7.35 7.74 13.30
C VAL A 203 6.31 7.08 14.22
N PRO A 204 5.90 7.74 15.33
CA PRO A 204 4.85 7.26 16.21
C PRO A 204 3.55 6.98 15.46
N ARG A 205 2.78 6.01 15.94
CA ARG A 205 1.51 5.61 15.33
C ARG A 205 0.43 5.54 16.39
N HIS A 206 -0.68 6.20 16.13
CA HIS A 206 -1.83 6.21 17.03
C HIS A 206 -2.98 5.36 16.47
N ARG A 207 -3.81 4.87 17.36
CA ARG A 207 -5.09 4.25 17.08
C ARG A 207 -6.09 4.80 18.06
N LEU A 208 -7.31 4.99 17.61
CA LEU A 208 -8.40 5.34 18.51
C LEU A 208 -8.64 4.21 19.51
N PRO A 209 -9.13 4.53 20.72
CA PRO A 209 -9.72 3.53 21.60
C PRO A 209 -10.79 2.73 20.86
N ILE A 210 -10.91 1.43 21.17
CA ILE A 210 -11.86 0.57 20.44
C ILE A 210 -13.31 1.01 20.69
N GLU A 211 -13.58 1.59 21.82
CA GLU A 211 -14.88 2.13 22.22
C GLU A 211 -15.37 3.25 21.30
N ASP A 212 -14.42 4.06 20.75
CA ASP A 212 -14.75 5.17 19.84
C ASP A 212 -15.12 4.69 18.40
N VAL A 213 -14.86 3.42 18.09
CA VAL A 213 -15.04 2.86 16.74
C VAL A 213 -15.86 1.57 16.74
N SER A 214 -16.47 1.21 17.88
CA SER A 214 -17.36 0.05 18.01
C SER A 214 -18.75 0.47 18.48
N ILE A 215 -19.77 -0.19 17.97
CA ILE A 215 -21.16 -0.05 18.43
C ILE A 215 -21.62 -1.45 18.85
N TRP A 216 -22.11 -1.55 20.07
CA TRP A 216 -22.67 -2.79 20.63
C TRP A 216 -24.19 -2.64 20.63
N LEU A 217 -24.91 -3.60 20.05
CA LEU A 217 -26.37 -3.65 20.01
C LEU A 217 -26.78 -4.98 20.66
N ASP A 218 -27.56 -4.91 21.74
CA ASP A 218 -28.09 -6.04 22.49
C ASP A 218 -29.48 -6.46 21.98
#